data_67925a3cde679ea80c8832581e17e418
#
_entry.id   67925a3cde679ea80c8832581e17e418
#
_cell.length_a   1.000
_cell.length_b   1.000
_cell.length_c   1.000
_cell.angle_alpha   90.00
_cell.angle_beta   90.00
_cell.angle_gamma   90.00
#
_symmetry.space_group_name_H-M   'P 1'
#
loop_
_entity.id
_entity.type
_entity.pdbx_description
1 polymer ?
#
loop_
_entity_poly.entity_id
_entity_poly.type
_entity_poly.pdbx_seq_one_letter_code
_entity_poly.pdbx_strand_id
1 'polypeptide(L)'
;MRRFTFSDEDSVEFNSPQELYKDYKKKKISGILDFQSDILDKYLETGYKENNVAIELPTGSGKTLVGLLLAEYRRIKENEKVVYVCPNNQLVYQVVDKAENEYGIPAIAFTGRQADYPSIDRNDYIT
;
A
#
# COMPACT_ATOMS: atom_id res chain seq x y z
N MET A 1 13.24 -15.27 27.23
CA MET A 1 13.33 -14.43 26.82
C MET A 1 12.87 -13.77 25.98
N ARG A 2 12.77 -13.33 25.82
CA ARG A 2 12.28 -12.67 25.11
C ARG A 2 12.71 -12.14 24.04
N ARG A 3 12.72 -12.12 23.32
CA ARG A 3 13.00 -11.65 22.52
C ARG A 3 12.66 -10.87 21.92
N PHE A 4 12.12 -10.77 21.86
CA PHE A 4 11.82 -10.02 21.48
C PHE A 4 11.65 -8.94 21.30
N THR A 5 11.47 -8.69 21.90
CA THR A 5 11.76 -7.37 22.19
C THR A 5 12.50 -6.62 21.16
N PHE A 6 13.44 -7.21 20.69
CA PHE A 6 14.19 -6.74 19.72
C PHE A 6 13.53 -6.53 18.44
N SER A 7 12.53 -7.30 18.11
CA SER A 7 11.72 -7.06 16.97
C SER A 7 10.88 -5.81 17.13
N ASP A 8 10.54 -5.45 18.34
CA ASP A 8 9.85 -4.20 18.61
C ASP A 8 10.77 -3.01 18.41
N GLU A 9 12.04 -3.17 18.73
CA GLU A 9 13.03 -2.15 18.50
C GLU A 9 13.37 -2.01 17.04
N ASP A 10 13.31 -3.13 16.32
CA ASP A 10 13.54 -3.17 14.89
C ASP A 10 12.28 -2.79 14.11
N SER A 11 11.14 -2.63 14.77
CA SER A 11 9.96 -2.12 14.11
C SER A 11 10.23 -0.67 13.78
N VAL A 12 10.67 -0.45 12.57
CA VAL A 12 10.95 0.88 12.07
C VAL A 12 9.66 1.67 12.06
N GLU A 13 9.64 2.75 12.80
CA GLU A 13 8.49 3.62 12.78
C GLU A 13 8.51 4.43 11.49
N PHE A 14 7.52 4.20 10.67
CA PHE A 14 7.34 4.99 9.46
C PHE A 14 6.51 6.21 9.80
N ASN A 15 7.00 7.37 9.43
CA ASN A 15 6.27 8.62 9.60
C ASN A 15 5.60 9.06 8.31
N SER A 16 5.85 8.37 7.21
CA SER A 16 5.25 8.69 5.91
C SER A 16 5.26 7.46 4.99
N PRO A 17 4.36 7.43 3.98
CA PRO A 17 4.39 6.38 2.97
C PRO A 17 5.71 6.33 2.21
N GLN A 18 6.38 7.46 2.03
CA GLN A 18 7.66 7.54 1.35
C GLN A 18 8.74 6.81 2.14
N GLU A 19 8.77 6.99 3.46
CA GLU A 19 9.71 6.29 4.32
C GLU A 19 9.46 4.78 4.30
N LEU A 20 8.20 4.38 4.35
CA LEU A 20 7.83 2.98 4.25
C LEU A 20 8.37 2.37 2.95
N TYR A 21 8.19 3.06 1.83
CA TYR A 21 8.60 2.55 0.53
C TYR A 21 10.12 2.38 0.40
N LYS A 22 10.89 3.21 1.06
CA LYS A 22 12.35 3.10 1.04
C LYS A 22 12.84 1.76 1.57
N ASP A 23 12.13 1.19 2.53
CA ASP A 23 12.54 -0.05 3.17
C ASP A 23 12.14 -1.31 2.40
N TYR A 24 11.35 -1.17 1.35
CA TYR A 24 10.92 -2.33 0.56
C TYR A 24 12.02 -2.83 -0.34
N LYS A 25 12.49 -4.05 -0.05
CA LYS A 25 13.65 -4.64 -0.73
C LYS A 25 13.33 -5.27 -2.07
N LYS A 26 12.08 -5.65 -2.29
CA LYS A 26 11.65 -6.33 -3.51
C LYS A 26 11.20 -5.38 -4.62
N LYS A 27 11.20 -4.09 -4.36
CA LYS A 27 10.76 -3.13 -5.36
C LYS A 27 11.75 -3.03 -6.52
N LYS A 28 11.22 -2.92 -7.72
CA LYS A 28 12.01 -2.68 -8.94
C LYS A 28 12.05 -1.20 -9.29
N ILE A 29 10.97 -0.48 -8.98
CA ILE A 29 10.92 0.96 -9.13
C ILE A 29 11.41 1.56 -7.83
N SER A 30 12.62 2.09 -7.84
CA SER A 30 13.35 2.42 -6.63
C SER A 30 12.99 3.77 -6.00
N GLY A 31 12.36 4.65 -6.75
CA GLY A 31 12.11 6.01 -6.29
C GLY A 31 10.68 6.48 -6.51
N ILE A 32 10.29 7.46 -5.70
CA ILE A 32 9.02 8.17 -5.81
C ILE A 32 9.31 9.51 -6.48
N LEU A 33 8.54 9.86 -7.48
CA LEU A 33 8.67 11.14 -8.17
C LEU A 33 8.22 12.29 -7.26
N ASP A 34 8.75 13.48 -7.50
CA ASP A 34 8.50 14.64 -6.63
C ASP A 34 7.01 14.94 -6.48
N PHE A 35 6.24 14.92 -7.58
CA PHE A 35 4.81 15.21 -7.50
C PHE A 35 4.03 14.09 -6.78
N GLN A 36 4.51 12.86 -6.84
CA GLN A 36 3.91 11.77 -6.07
C GLN A 36 4.16 11.99 -4.59
N SER A 37 5.38 12.37 -4.24
CA SER A 37 5.74 12.69 -2.86
C SER A 37 4.91 13.85 -2.32
N ASP A 38 4.72 14.90 -3.11
CA ASP A 38 3.92 16.07 -2.72
C ASP A 38 2.47 15.69 -2.41
N ILE A 39 1.88 14.81 -3.21
CA ILE A 39 0.52 14.33 -2.97
C ILE A 39 0.44 13.49 -1.70
N LEU A 40 1.42 12.64 -1.46
CA LEU A 40 1.48 11.84 -0.24
C LEU A 40 1.62 12.72 1.00
N ASP A 41 2.46 13.74 0.94
CA ASP A 41 2.62 14.71 2.03
C ASP A 41 1.31 15.46 2.30
N LYS A 42 0.66 15.90 1.24
CA LYS A 42 -0.61 16.62 1.36
C LYS A 42 -1.70 15.73 1.97
N TYR A 43 -1.73 14.46 1.59
CA TYR A 43 -2.65 13.51 2.20
C TYR A 43 -2.41 13.40 3.71
N LEU A 44 -1.15 13.26 4.13
CA LEU A 44 -0.83 13.16 5.55
C LEU A 44 -1.23 14.42 6.32
N GLU A 45 -1.04 15.59 5.73
CA GLU A 45 -1.35 16.86 6.39
C GLU A 45 -2.85 17.12 6.51
N THR A 46 -3.62 16.84 5.47
CA THR A 46 -5.00 17.30 5.36
C THR A 46 -6.04 16.19 5.23
N GLY A 47 -5.66 15.01 4.76
CA GLY A 47 -6.61 13.94 4.45
C GLY A 47 -6.59 12.75 5.38
N TYR A 48 -5.51 12.56 6.12
CA TYR A 48 -5.29 11.31 6.86
C TYR A 48 -6.40 10.99 7.86
N LYS A 49 -6.94 12.00 8.50
CA LYS A 49 -8.01 11.86 9.51
C LYS A 49 -9.41 11.99 8.93
N GLU A 50 -9.52 12.29 7.66
CA GLU A 50 -10.81 12.43 7.00
C GLU A 50 -11.38 11.07 6.62
N ASN A 51 -12.70 10.93 6.70
CA ASN A 51 -13.36 9.67 6.33
C ASN A 51 -13.36 9.45 4.82
N ASN A 52 -13.43 10.52 4.06
CA ASN A 52 -13.49 10.46 2.60
C ASN A 52 -12.49 11.45 2.01
N VAL A 53 -11.64 10.97 1.13
CA VAL A 53 -10.62 11.80 0.49
C VAL A 53 -10.62 11.51 -1.00
N ALA A 54 -10.63 12.57 -1.82
CA ALA A 54 -10.44 12.46 -3.25
C ALA A 54 -9.05 12.98 -3.61
N ILE A 55 -8.30 12.19 -4.35
CA ILE A 55 -6.97 12.55 -4.82
C ILE A 55 -6.99 12.57 -6.34
N GLU A 56 -6.61 13.69 -6.92
CA GLU A 56 -6.55 13.84 -8.36
C GLU A 56 -5.11 13.92 -8.82
N LEU A 57 -4.76 13.08 -9.78
CA LEU A 57 -3.43 13.02 -10.37
C LEU A 57 -3.54 12.99 -11.89
N PRO A 58 -2.61 13.62 -12.62
CA PRO A 58 -2.61 13.56 -14.06
C PRO A 58 -2.47 12.13 -14.59
N THR A 59 -3.01 11.88 -15.78
CA THR A 59 -2.87 10.59 -16.47
C THR A 59 -1.38 10.29 -16.69
N GLY A 60 -0.98 9.05 -16.43
CA GLY A 60 0.42 8.63 -16.57
C GLY A 60 1.32 9.02 -15.41
N SER A 61 0.75 9.50 -14.30
CA SER A 61 1.53 9.97 -13.15
C SER A 61 1.86 8.90 -12.10
N GLY A 62 1.52 7.64 -12.38
CA GLY A 62 1.77 6.56 -11.41
C GLY A 62 0.76 6.53 -10.28
N LYS A 63 -0.50 6.72 -10.59
CA LYS A 63 -1.60 6.69 -9.60
C LYS A 63 -1.65 5.40 -8.80
N THR A 64 -1.34 4.29 -9.45
CA THR A 64 -1.36 2.97 -8.82
C THR A 64 -0.37 2.90 -7.66
N LEU A 65 0.84 3.40 -7.86
CA LEU A 65 1.84 3.42 -6.80
C LEU A 65 1.38 4.30 -5.62
N VAL A 66 0.86 5.48 -5.91
CA VAL A 66 0.35 6.39 -4.86
C VAL A 66 -0.76 5.71 -4.06
N GLY A 67 -1.74 5.13 -4.75
CA GLY A 67 -2.86 4.44 -4.10
C GLY A 67 -2.41 3.26 -3.26
N LEU A 68 -1.51 2.44 -3.79
CA LEU A 68 -0.99 1.28 -3.08
C LEU A 68 -0.15 1.69 -1.86
N LEU A 69 0.63 2.76 -1.97
CA LEU A 69 1.43 3.25 -0.84
C LEU A 69 0.56 3.81 0.27
N LEU A 70 -0.50 4.51 -0.06
CA LEU A 70 -1.46 4.98 0.96
C LEU A 70 -2.14 3.80 1.64
N ALA A 71 -2.56 2.80 0.87
CA ALA A 71 -3.17 1.60 1.40
C ALA A 71 -2.22 0.85 2.33
N GLU A 72 -0.99 0.66 1.89
CA GLU A 72 0.01 -0.05 2.67
C GLU A 72 0.39 0.70 3.94
N TYR A 73 0.54 2.02 3.85
CA TYR A 73 0.85 2.83 5.01
C TYR A 73 -0.24 2.72 6.07
N ARG A 74 -1.52 2.77 5.68
CA ARG A 74 -2.62 2.61 6.62
C ARG A 74 -2.70 1.20 7.19
N ARG A 75 -2.47 0.20 6.34
CA ARG A 75 -2.46 -1.20 6.78
C ARG A 75 -1.46 -1.44 7.90
N ILE A 76 -0.26 -0.90 7.74
CA ILE A 76 0.83 -1.11 8.70
C ILE A 76 0.70 -0.16 9.89
N LYS A 77 0.51 1.14 9.62
CA LYS A 77 0.50 2.16 10.67
C LYS A 77 -0.71 2.04 11.60
N GLU A 78 -1.88 1.79 11.02
CA GLU A 78 -3.14 1.72 11.77
C GLU A 78 -3.59 0.28 12.01
N ASN A 79 -2.86 -0.69 11.52
CA ASN A 79 -3.23 -2.11 11.61
C ASN A 79 -4.63 -2.36 11.03
N GLU A 80 -4.94 -1.73 9.91
CA GLU A 80 -6.23 -1.81 9.25
C GLU A 80 -6.24 -2.87 8.16
N LYS A 81 -7.42 -3.42 7.90
CA LYS A 81 -7.68 -4.20 6.69
C LYS A 81 -7.95 -3.21 5.58
N VAL A 82 -7.26 -3.36 4.46
CA VAL A 82 -7.38 -2.41 3.36
C VAL A 82 -7.82 -3.12 2.09
N VAL A 83 -8.79 -2.52 1.41
CA VAL A 83 -9.31 -3.02 0.14
C VAL A 83 -9.03 -1.99 -0.94
N TYR A 84 -8.44 -2.45 -2.04
CA TYR A 84 -8.20 -1.64 -3.22
C TYR A 84 -9.17 -2.08 -4.32
N VAL A 85 -10.12 -1.25 -4.66
CA VAL A 85 -11.20 -1.60 -5.58
C VAL A 85 -10.88 -1.21 -7.00
N CYS A 86 -11.05 -2.15 -7.92
CA CYS A 86 -10.85 -1.94 -9.35
C CYS A 86 -12.15 -2.19 -10.12
N PRO A 87 -12.36 -1.52 -11.27
CA PRO A 87 -13.61 -1.62 -12.01
C PRO A 87 -13.84 -2.96 -12.72
N ASN A 88 -12.79 -3.76 -12.93
CA ASN A 88 -12.94 -5.08 -13.56
C ASN A 88 -11.81 -6.02 -13.14
N ASN A 89 -11.98 -7.31 -13.42
CA ASN A 89 -11.02 -8.34 -13.01
C ASN A 89 -9.65 -8.17 -13.65
N GLN A 90 -9.59 -7.72 -14.88
CA GLN A 90 -8.32 -7.53 -15.58
C GLN A 90 -7.47 -6.49 -14.85
N LEU A 91 -8.08 -5.40 -14.40
CA LEU A 91 -7.38 -4.36 -13.64
C LEU A 91 -6.98 -4.85 -12.25
N VAL A 92 -7.79 -5.69 -11.61
CA VAL A 92 -7.40 -6.32 -10.34
C VAL A 92 -6.09 -7.08 -10.50
N TYR A 93 -6.00 -7.93 -11.52
CA TYR A 93 -4.78 -8.72 -11.74
C TYR A 93 -3.59 -7.84 -12.10
N GLN A 94 -3.80 -6.77 -12.87
CA GLN A 94 -2.74 -5.82 -13.19
C GLN A 94 -2.22 -5.10 -11.94
N VAL A 95 -3.10 -4.70 -11.05
CA VAL A 95 -2.72 -4.00 -9.81
C VAL A 95 -1.95 -4.94 -8.89
N VAL A 96 -2.42 -6.18 -8.72
CA VAL A 96 -1.72 -7.17 -7.90
C VAL A 96 -0.34 -7.47 -8.46
N ASP A 97 -0.23 -7.64 -9.79
CA ASP A 97 1.05 -7.88 -10.44
C ASP A 97 2.03 -6.73 -10.21
N LYS A 98 1.58 -5.49 -10.38
CA LYS A 98 2.42 -4.32 -10.13
C LYS A 98 2.81 -4.21 -8.67
N ALA A 99 1.87 -4.42 -7.76
CA ALA A 99 2.15 -4.36 -6.33
C ALA A 99 3.28 -5.32 -5.95
N GLU A 100 3.16 -6.57 -6.35
CA GLU A 100 4.14 -7.59 -5.97
C GLU A 100 5.45 -7.49 -6.75
N ASN A 101 5.38 -7.31 -8.06
CA ASN A 101 6.55 -7.43 -8.94
C ASN A 101 7.29 -6.12 -9.20
N GLU A 102 6.63 -4.98 -9.07
CA GLU A 102 7.27 -3.69 -9.30
C GLU A 102 7.52 -2.91 -8.01
N TYR A 103 6.61 -3.00 -7.04
CA TYR A 103 6.69 -2.19 -5.83
C TYR A 103 7.04 -2.99 -4.57
N GLY A 104 6.94 -4.31 -4.63
CA GLY A 104 7.23 -5.17 -3.48
C GLY A 104 6.17 -5.10 -2.38
N ILE A 105 4.96 -4.70 -2.72
CA ILE A 105 3.84 -4.55 -1.76
C ILE A 105 2.99 -5.82 -1.79
N PRO A 106 2.72 -6.46 -0.65
CA PRO A 106 1.89 -7.67 -0.63
C PRO A 106 0.44 -7.37 -0.96
N ALA A 107 -0.12 -8.08 -1.93
CA ALA A 107 -1.49 -7.89 -2.37
C ALA A 107 -2.10 -9.21 -2.84
N ILE A 108 -3.39 -9.40 -2.60
CA ILE A 108 -4.13 -10.60 -2.98
C ILE A 108 -5.37 -10.20 -3.77
N ALA A 109 -5.58 -10.85 -4.91
CA ALA A 109 -6.75 -10.60 -5.74
C ALA A 109 -8.00 -11.33 -5.22
N PHE A 110 -9.11 -10.64 -5.19
CA PHE A 110 -10.42 -11.19 -4.85
C PHE A 110 -11.37 -10.91 -6.01
N THR A 111 -11.59 -11.90 -6.87
CA THR A 111 -12.36 -11.70 -8.10
C THR A 111 -13.62 -12.57 -8.23
N GLY A 112 -13.86 -13.43 -7.26
CA GLY A 112 -14.99 -14.37 -7.34
C GLY A 112 -14.74 -15.59 -8.20
N ARG A 113 -13.53 -15.76 -8.73
CA ARG A 113 -13.20 -16.86 -9.64
C ARG A 113 -12.29 -17.90 -9.04
N GLN A 114 -11.80 -17.69 -7.84
CA GLN A 114 -10.95 -18.65 -7.15
C GLN A 114 -11.79 -19.61 -6.34
N ALA A 115 -11.36 -20.85 -6.26
CA ALA A 115 -12.04 -21.85 -5.44
C ALA A 115 -11.81 -21.57 -3.95
N ASP A 116 -10.60 -21.16 -3.61
CA ASP A 116 -10.24 -20.87 -2.23
C ASP A 116 -9.63 -19.48 -2.13
N TYR A 117 -10.15 -18.69 -1.21
CA TYR A 117 -9.60 -17.38 -0.93
C TYR A 117 -8.81 -17.38 0.38
N PRO A 118 -7.73 -16.64 0.45
CA PRO A 118 -7.09 -16.37 1.74
C PRO A 118 -8.08 -15.70 2.68
N SER A 119 -7.89 -15.87 3.98
CA SER A 119 -8.76 -15.23 4.95
C SER A 119 -8.68 -13.71 4.85
N ILE A 120 -9.83 -13.07 4.65
CA ILE A 120 -9.90 -11.62 4.62
C ILE A 120 -9.82 -11.02 6.03
N ASP A 121 -9.81 -11.86 7.06
CA ASP A 121 -9.62 -11.39 8.42
C ASP A 121 -8.16 -11.02 8.70
N ARG A 122 -7.26 -11.44 7.83
CA ARG A 122 -5.86 -11.07 7.95
C ARG A 122 -5.65 -9.68 7.37
N ASN A 123 -4.74 -8.95 7.99
CA ASN A 123 -4.37 -7.62 7.51
C ASN A 123 -2.88 -7.52 7.20
N ASP A 124 -2.30 -8.62 6.74
CA ASP A 124 -0.91 -8.69 6.33
C ASP A 124 -0.71 -8.49 4.82
N TYR A 125 -1.77 -8.12 4.11
CA TYR A 125 -1.72 -7.80 2.68
C TYR A 125 -2.90 -6.90 2.29
N ILE A 126 -2.79 -6.26 1.14
CA ILE A 126 -3.88 -5.50 0.53
C ILE A 126 -4.78 -6.46 -0.27
N THR A 127 -6.08 -6.34 -0.09
CA THR A 127 -7.06 -7.15 -0.84
C THR A 127 -7.54 -6.42 -2.07
#